data_7ff9f9e53479c956311eef170be900af
#
_entry.id   7ff9f9e53479c956311eef170be900af
#
_cell.length_a   1.000
_cell.length_b   1.000
_cell.length_c   1.000
_cell.angle_alpha   90.00
_cell.angle_beta   90.00
_cell.angle_gamma   90.00
#
_symmetry.space_group_name_H-M   'P 1'
#
loop_
_entity.id
_entity.type
_entity.pdbx_description
1 polymer ?
#
loop_
_entity_poly.entity_id
_entity_poly.type
_entity_poly.pdbx_seq_one_letter_code
_entity_poly.pdbx_strand_id
1 'polypeptide(L)'
;MEDKNTTIDLQLQDFLPWHKARLKFLNLFIVSLIRNRNVSYSKNAATLNNRETCTNLRRIQRFFTDFSIDFDVIARLLVAIIPIKSPYQLSLDRTNWKFAGINFNILCLTIVADNVSLPILWTMLDKRGNSNGGAQSKKNVNCSY
;
A
#
# COMPACT_ATOMS: atom_id res chain seq x y z
N MET A 1 20.91 13.67 17.19
CA MET A 1 19.95 13.84 16.08
C MET A 1 19.43 12.45 15.75
N GLU A 2 18.34 12.01 16.42
CA GLU A 2 17.76 10.70 16.17
C GLU A 2 17.26 10.66 14.73
N ASP A 3 17.73 9.67 14.01
CA ASP A 3 17.44 9.51 12.59
C ASP A 3 15.95 9.13 12.45
N LYS A 4 15.13 10.04 11.92
CA LYS A 4 13.67 9.82 11.73
C LYS A 4 13.35 8.55 10.94
N ASN A 5 14.33 8.01 10.21
CA ASN A 5 14.22 6.73 9.51
C ASN A 5 14.17 5.53 10.47
N THR A 6 14.82 5.60 11.61
CA THR A 6 14.89 4.50 12.58
C THR A 6 13.53 4.23 13.22
N THR A 7 12.75 5.27 13.47
CA THR A 7 11.41 5.16 14.10
C THR A 7 10.41 4.44 13.17
N ILE A 8 10.45 4.73 11.86
CA ILE A 8 9.58 4.05 10.88
C ILE A 8 9.99 2.59 10.71
N ASP A 9 11.28 2.29 10.67
CA ASP A 9 11.78 0.91 10.57
C ASP A 9 11.35 0.05 11.75
N LEU A 10 11.38 0.58 12.97
CA LEU A 10 10.93 -0.12 14.18
C LEU A 10 9.42 -0.44 14.12
N GLN A 11 8.60 0.54 13.74
CA GLN A 11 7.15 0.33 13.62
C GLN A 11 6.81 -0.70 12.52
N LEU A 12 7.51 -0.71 11.40
CA LEU A 12 7.28 -1.68 10.34
C LEU A 12 7.70 -3.10 10.74
N GLN A 13 8.75 -3.26 11.55
CA GLN A 13 9.23 -4.56 12.01
C GLN A 13 8.22 -5.29 12.90
N ASP A 14 7.47 -4.55 13.70
CA ASP A 14 6.47 -5.11 14.62
C ASP A 14 5.26 -5.72 13.88
N PHE A 15 4.97 -5.21 12.69
CA PHE A 15 3.79 -5.60 11.91
C PHE A 15 4.12 -6.42 10.66
N LEU A 16 5.30 -6.24 10.07
CA LEU A 16 5.69 -6.90 8.83
C LEU A 16 6.75 -7.98 9.09
N PRO A 17 6.43 -9.27 8.93
CA PRO A 17 7.36 -10.37 9.13
C PRO A 17 8.37 -10.48 7.97
N TRP A 18 8.91 -9.36 7.52
CA TRP A 18 9.83 -9.29 6.40
C TRP A 18 11.27 -9.14 6.84
N HIS A 19 12.19 -9.63 6.00
CA HIS A 19 13.61 -9.46 6.25
C HIS A 19 14.00 -7.98 6.34
N LYS A 20 14.87 -7.62 7.29
CA LYS A 20 15.32 -6.24 7.59
C LYS A 20 15.74 -5.44 6.35
N ALA A 21 16.39 -6.07 5.37
CA ALA A 21 16.80 -5.39 4.14
C ALA A 21 15.62 -4.93 3.27
N ARG A 22 14.50 -5.68 3.29
CA ARG A 22 13.26 -5.31 2.60
C ARG A 22 12.54 -4.18 3.31
N LEU A 23 12.46 -4.22 4.63
CA LEU A 23 11.89 -3.16 5.44
C LEU A 23 12.65 -1.84 5.27
N LYS A 24 13.98 -1.91 5.33
CA LYS A 24 14.84 -0.75 5.07
C LYS A 24 14.64 -0.18 3.66
N PHE A 25 14.49 -1.04 2.66
CA PHE A 25 14.19 -0.60 1.30
C PHE A 25 12.80 0.06 1.22
N LEU A 26 11.76 -0.58 1.79
CA LEU A 26 10.40 -0.06 1.80
C LEU A 26 10.35 1.32 2.45
N ASN A 27 11.02 1.50 3.59
CA ASN A 27 11.11 2.78 4.27
C ASN A 27 11.73 3.87 3.37
N LEU A 28 12.88 3.59 2.76
CA LEU A 28 13.52 4.53 1.83
C LEU A 28 12.60 4.87 0.64
N PHE A 29 11.87 3.88 0.14
CA PHE A 29 10.96 4.08 -0.98
C PHE A 29 9.74 4.92 -0.60
N ILE A 30 9.13 4.69 0.57
CA ILE A 30 8.04 5.51 1.11
C ILE A 30 8.49 6.96 1.29
N VAL A 31 9.65 7.19 1.90
CA VAL A 31 10.20 8.55 2.06
C VAL A 31 10.43 9.23 0.71
N SER A 32 10.93 8.48 -0.27
CA SER A 32 11.11 8.98 -1.64
C SER A 32 9.78 9.36 -2.31
N LEU A 33 8.73 8.52 -2.17
CA LEU A 33 7.39 8.82 -2.67
C LEU A 33 6.81 10.11 -2.07
N ILE A 34 6.96 10.29 -0.75
CA ILE A 34 6.49 11.49 -0.04
C ILE A 34 7.22 12.74 -0.54
N ARG A 35 8.54 12.67 -0.69
CA ARG A 35 9.36 13.79 -1.18
C ARG A 35 9.03 14.18 -2.62
N ASN A 36 8.90 13.18 -3.50
CA ASN A 36 8.67 13.43 -4.92
C ASN A 36 7.21 13.68 -5.27
N ARG A 37 6.27 13.28 -4.40
CA ARG A 37 4.82 13.28 -4.67
C ARG A 37 4.48 12.63 -6.02
N ASN A 38 5.23 11.60 -6.38
CA ASN A 38 5.14 10.94 -7.69
C ASN A 38 5.48 9.46 -7.58
N VAL A 39 4.71 8.60 -8.24
CA VAL A 39 4.89 7.14 -8.21
C VAL A 39 5.85 6.62 -9.29
N SER A 40 6.41 7.48 -10.14
CA SER A 40 7.35 7.07 -11.18
C SER A 40 8.61 6.46 -10.58
N TYR A 41 8.95 5.24 -10.98
CA TYR A 41 10.15 4.55 -10.51
C TYR A 41 11.43 5.34 -10.78
N SER A 42 11.54 5.95 -11.96
CA SER A 42 12.73 6.74 -12.33
C SER A 42 12.91 7.96 -11.44
N LYS A 43 11.84 8.70 -11.14
CA LYS A 43 11.90 9.86 -10.25
C LYS A 43 12.25 9.43 -8.81
N ASN A 44 11.67 8.35 -8.33
CA ASN A 44 11.97 7.84 -7.00
C ASN A 44 13.38 7.25 -6.89
N ALA A 45 13.90 6.64 -7.97
CA ALA A 45 15.26 6.15 -8.00
C ALA A 45 16.31 7.25 -7.81
N ALA A 46 16.05 8.44 -8.35
CA ALA A 46 16.95 9.58 -8.22
C ALA A 46 17.08 10.12 -6.78
N THR A 47 16.05 9.94 -5.95
CA THR A 47 15.98 10.48 -4.58
C THR A 47 15.99 9.41 -3.49
N LEU A 48 16.10 8.12 -3.86
CA LEU A 48 15.98 7.00 -2.92
C LEU A 48 17.11 7.02 -1.86
N ASN A 49 18.33 7.21 -2.28
CA ASN A 49 19.52 7.36 -1.45
C ASN A 49 20.70 7.89 -2.31
N ASN A 50 21.90 7.98 -1.72
CA ASN A 50 23.10 8.51 -2.37
C ASN A 50 23.75 7.56 -3.42
N ARG A 51 23.07 6.47 -3.81
CA ARG A 51 23.57 5.56 -4.86
C ARG A 51 23.18 6.06 -6.24
N GLU A 52 23.85 5.53 -7.26
CA GLU A 52 23.49 5.82 -8.65
C GLU A 52 22.01 5.50 -8.96
N THR A 53 21.39 6.37 -9.74
CA THR A 53 19.98 6.28 -10.12
C THR A 53 19.64 4.95 -10.82
N CYS A 54 20.52 4.46 -11.69
CA CYS A 54 20.30 3.19 -12.39
C CYS A 54 20.31 1.99 -11.42
N THR A 55 21.18 1.99 -10.42
CA THR A 55 21.22 0.97 -9.37
C THR A 55 19.97 1.00 -8.52
N ASN A 56 19.51 2.18 -8.14
CA ASN A 56 18.28 2.39 -7.40
C ASN A 56 17.05 1.95 -8.21
N LEU A 57 16.98 2.28 -9.50
CA LEU A 57 15.90 1.88 -10.39
C LEU A 57 15.78 0.36 -10.49
N ARG A 58 16.88 -0.34 -10.71
CA ARG A 58 16.90 -1.82 -10.72
C ARG A 58 16.45 -2.41 -9.39
N ARG A 59 16.81 -1.78 -8.27
CA ARG A 59 16.40 -2.22 -6.94
C ARG A 59 14.88 -2.06 -6.73
N ILE A 60 14.30 -0.95 -7.17
CA ILE A 60 12.84 -0.73 -7.15
C ILE A 60 12.14 -1.79 -8.02
N GLN A 61 12.59 -1.98 -9.25
CA GLN A 61 12.02 -2.97 -10.16
C GLN A 61 12.03 -4.38 -9.56
N ARG A 62 13.20 -4.85 -9.05
CA ARG A 62 13.30 -6.17 -8.42
C ARG A 62 12.37 -6.33 -7.22
N PHE A 63 12.24 -5.29 -6.40
CA PHE A 63 11.35 -5.37 -5.25
C PHE A 63 9.90 -5.63 -5.66
N PHE A 64 9.41 -4.95 -6.69
CA PHE A 64 8.03 -5.12 -7.14
C PHE A 64 7.81 -6.33 -8.07
N THR A 65 8.85 -6.85 -8.71
CA THR A 65 8.76 -8.04 -9.58
C THR A 65 8.93 -9.34 -8.80
N ASP A 66 9.93 -9.39 -7.91
CA ASP A 66 10.39 -10.63 -7.31
C ASP A 66 9.84 -10.85 -5.89
N PHE A 67 9.19 -9.84 -5.32
CA PHE A 67 8.67 -9.91 -3.96
C PHE A 67 7.14 -9.91 -3.95
N SER A 68 6.56 -11.03 -3.53
CA SER A 68 5.12 -11.14 -3.28
C SER A 68 4.74 -10.42 -1.99
N ILE A 69 3.89 -9.42 -2.10
CA ILE A 69 3.36 -8.64 -0.97
C ILE A 69 2.06 -9.30 -0.52
N ASP A 70 2.00 -9.69 0.74
CA ASP A 70 0.77 -10.11 1.39
C ASP A 70 -0.04 -8.86 1.77
N PHE A 71 -1.12 -8.61 1.05
CA PHE A 71 -1.97 -7.44 1.25
C PHE A 71 -2.79 -7.51 2.54
N ASP A 72 -3.05 -8.70 3.08
CA ASP A 72 -3.75 -8.85 4.36
C ASP A 72 -2.85 -8.42 5.53
N VAL A 73 -1.54 -8.66 5.43
CA VAL A 73 -0.56 -8.14 6.40
C VAL A 73 -0.46 -6.61 6.31
N ILE A 74 -0.47 -6.06 5.10
CA ILE A 74 -0.48 -4.60 4.90
C ILE A 74 -1.78 -3.99 5.46
N ALA A 75 -2.93 -4.63 5.25
CA ALA A 75 -4.20 -4.14 5.79
C ALA A 75 -4.18 -4.07 7.32
N ARG A 76 -3.67 -5.11 7.98
CA ARG A 76 -3.49 -5.12 9.46
C ARG A 76 -2.57 -4.01 9.92
N LEU A 77 -1.44 -3.81 9.25
CA LEU A 77 -0.54 -2.69 9.53
C LEU A 77 -1.27 -1.35 9.42
N LEU A 78 -2.01 -1.11 8.32
CA LEU A 78 -2.73 0.14 8.11
C LEU A 78 -3.76 0.39 9.21
N VAL A 79 -4.56 -0.62 9.57
CA VAL A 79 -5.54 -0.51 10.66
C VAL A 79 -4.85 -0.20 12.00
N ALA A 80 -3.70 -0.79 12.27
CA ALA A 80 -2.97 -0.57 13.53
C ALA A 80 -2.34 0.83 13.64
N ILE A 81 -1.93 1.44 12.52
CA ILE A 81 -1.32 2.77 12.53
C ILE A 81 -2.33 3.92 12.35
N ILE A 82 -3.55 3.63 11.86
CA ILE A 82 -4.59 4.63 11.71
C ILE A 82 -5.06 5.11 13.09
N PRO A 83 -5.02 6.42 13.40
CA PRO A 83 -5.39 6.95 14.72
C PRO A 83 -6.92 7.05 14.91
N ILE A 84 -7.68 6.10 14.39
CA ILE A 84 -9.13 6.04 14.46
C ILE A 84 -9.52 4.89 15.37
N LYS A 85 -10.37 5.14 16.36
CA LYS A 85 -10.85 4.13 17.29
C LYS A 85 -12.07 3.37 16.73
N SER A 86 -12.17 2.08 17.02
CA SER A 86 -13.38 1.28 16.79
C SER A 86 -14.60 1.89 17.53
N PRO A 87 -15.83 1.80 16.99
CA PRO A 87 -16.19 1.10 15.76
C PRO A 87 -15.83 1.88 14.48
N TYR A 88 -15.37 1.15 13.45
CA TYR A 88 -15.00 1.74 12.18
C TYR A 88 -16.22 1.88 11.26
N GLN A 89 -16.35 3.04 10.60
CA GLN A 89 -17.25 3.18 9.46
C GLN A 89 -16.50 2.72 8.20
N LEU A 90 -17.05 1.69 7.55
CA LEU A 90 -16.45 1.11 6.34
C LEU A 90 -17.24 1.53 5.10
N SER A 91 -16.53 1.82 4.04
CA SER A 91 -17.10 2.01 2.71
C SER A 91 -16.45 1.05 1.73
N LEU A 92 -17.28 0.44 0.89
CA LEU A 92 -16.84 -0.41 -0.21
C LEU A 92 -17.15 0.31 -1.51
N ASP A 93 -16.13 0.76 -2.21
CA ASP A 93 -16.26 1.50 -3.45
C ASP A 93 -15.62 0.76 -4.62
N ARG A 94 -16.13 1.05 -5.79
CA ARG A 94 -15.63 0.51 -7.04
C ARG A 94 -15.20 1.63 -7.96
N THR A 95 -13.94 1.60 -8.34
CA THR A 95 -13.35 2.53 -9.29
C THR A 95 -13.03 1.83 -10.61
N ASN A 96 -13.46 2.43 -11.71
CA ASN A 96 -13.08 2.02 -13.05
C ASN A 96 -12.02 2.98 -13.58
N TRP A 97 -10.88 2.45 -13.94
CA TRP A 97 -9.77 3.23 -14.47
C TRP A 97 -9.31 2.67 -15.81
N LYS A 98 -9.01 3.56 -16.75
CA LYS A 98 -8.49 3.18 -18.07
C LYS A 98 -7.05 3.65 -18.20
N PHE A 99 -6.13 2.72 -18.43
CA PHE A 99 -4.72 3.02 -18.65
C PHE A 99 -4.21 2.26 -19.87
N ALA A 100 -3.58 2.97 -20.82
CA ALA A 100 -3.05 2.40 -22.07
C ALA A 100 -4.04 1.48 -22.82
N GLY A 101 -5.33 1.86 -22.87
CA GLY A 101 -6.37 1.04 -23.52
C GLY A 101 -6.95 -0.10 -22.68
N ILE A 102 -6.33 -0.44 -21.55
CA ILE A 102 -6.78 -1.49 -20.62
C ILE A 102 -7.68 -0.88 -19.56
N ASN A 103 -8.79 -1.56 -19.25
CA ASN A 103 -9.68 -1.13 -18.17
C ASN A 103 -9.34 -1.90 -16.90
N PHE A 104 -9.07 -1.15 -15.85
CA PHE A 104 -8.88 -1.66 -14.50
C PHE A 104 -10.13 -1.40 -13.68
N ASN A 105 -10.71 -2.45 -13.13
CA ASN A 105 -11.83 -2.37 -12.20
C ASN A 105 -11.28 -2.70 -10.82
N ILE A 106 -11.26 -1.73 -9.93
CA ILE A 106 -10.71 -1.88 -8.58
C ILE A 106 -11.86 -1.80 -7.60
N LEU A 107 -12.02 -2.83 -6.78
CA LEU A 107 -12.89 -2.81 -5.62
C LEU A 107 -12.04 -2.45 -4.41
N CYS A 108 -12.38 -1.39 -3.71
CA CYS A 108 -11.62 -0.85 -2.60
C CYS A 108 -12.46 -0.82 -1.34
N LEU A 109 -11.93 -1.39 -0.24
CA LEU A 109 -12.48 -1.26 1.10
C LEU A 109 -11.72 -0.15 1.82
N THR A 110 -12.46 0.83 2.34
CA THR A 110 -11.91 2.01 3.02
C THR A 110 -12.49 2.16 4.43
N ILE A 111 -11.69 2.72 5.35
CA ILE A 111 -12.18 3.28 6.61
C ILE A 111 -12.49 4.75 6.36
N VAL A 112 -13.69 5.17 6.76
CA VAL A 112 -14.16 6.56 6.63
C VAL A 112 -14.10 7.23 7.99
N ALA A 113 -13.39 8.36 8.07
CA ALA A 113 -13.36 9.21 9.25
C ALA A 113 -13.09 10.66 8.85
N ASP A 114 -13.75 11.60 9.50
CA ASP A 114 -13.54 13.05 9.32
C ASP A 114 -13.57 13.50 7.85
N ASN A 115 -14.49 12.94 7.05
CA ASN A 115 -14.63 13.18 5.60
C ASN A 115 -13.44 12.69 4.76
N VAL A 116 -12.58 11.84 5.31
CA VAL A 116 -11.47 11.20 4.60
C VAL A 116 -11.72 9.70 4.51
N SER A 117 -11.49 9.13 3.32
CA SER A 117 -11.56 7.68 3.10
C SER A 117 -10.14 7.12 2.96
N LEU A 118 -9.76 6.26 3.89
CA LEU A 118 -8.44 5.63 3.93
C LEU A 118 -8.54 4.21 3.38
N PRO A 119 -7.91 3.90 2.23
CA PRO A 119 -7.96 2.56 1.65
C PRO A 119 -7.18 1.57 2.49
N ILE A 120 -7.81 0.42 2.82
CA ILE A 120 -7.21 -0.65 3.61
C ILE A 120 -6.96 -1.90 2.76
N LEU A 121 -7.91 -2.26 1.92
CA LEU A 121 -7.83 -3.42 1.03
C LEU A 121 -8.36 -3.06 -0.35
N TRP A 122 -7.78 -3.68 -1.36
CA TRP A 122 -8.30 -3.58 -2.73
C TRP A 122 -8.11 -4.90 -3.47
N THR A 123 -8.94 -5.08 -4.50
CA THR A 123 -8.82 -6.21 -5.42
C THR A 123 -9.18 -5.78 -6.83
N MET A 124 -8.54 -6.39 -7.82
CA MET A 124 -8.91 -6.25 -9.22
C MET A 124 -10.12 -7.11 -9.54
N LEU A 125 -11.04 -6.58 -10.32
CA LEU A 125 -12.21 -7.29 -10.82
C LEU A 125 -12.13 -7.43 -12.34
N ASP A 126 -12.42 -8.61 -12.85
CA ASP A 126 -12.34 -8.90 -14.29
C ASP A 126 -13.49 -8.31 -15.12
N LYS A 127 -14.61 -8.02 -14.48
CA LYS A 127 -15.84 -7.59 -15.18
C LYS A 127 -16.07 -6.08 -15.12
N ARG A 128 -16.54 -5.55 -16.27
CA ARG A 128 -17.19 -4.23 -16.32
C ARG A 128 -18.63 -4.33 -15.78
N GLY A 129 -19.10 -3.34 -15.05
CA GLY A 129 -20.45 -3.24 -14.55
C GLY A 129 -20.52 -3.23 -13.01
N ASN A 130 -21.70 -3.39 -12.42
CA ASN A 130 -21.87 -3.37 -10.97
C ASN A 130 -21.07 -4.48 -10.27
N SER A 131 -20.59 -4.20 -9.05
CA SER A 131 -19.82 -5.15 -8.24
C SER A 131 -20.57 -6.50 -8.16
N ASN A 132 -19.86 -7.57 -8.45
CA ASN A 132 -20.40 -8.93 -8.30
C ASN A 132 -20.69 -9.16 -6.79
N GLY A 133 -21.94 -9.43 -6.43
CA GLY A 133 -22.33 -9.74 -5.05
C GLY A 133 -21.46 -10.85 -4.41
N GLY A 134 -20.97 -11.80 -5.21
CA GLY A 134 -20.02 -12.83 -4.78
C GLY A 134 -18.62 -12.32 -4.40
N ALA A 135 -18.16 -11.22 -4.99
CA ALA A 135 -16.88 -10.61 -4.63
C ALA A 135 -16.97 -9.80 -3.33
N GLN A 136 -18.14 -9.22 -3.08
CA GLN A 136 -18.43 -8.51 -1.83
C GLN A 136 -18.60 -9.49 -0.66
N SER A 137 -19.26 -10.62 -0.90
CA SER A 137 -19.53 -11.66 0.13
C SER A 137 -18.28 -12.41 0.58
N LYS A 138 -17.28 -12.58 -0.28
CA LYS A 138 -16.05 -13.32 0.06
C LYS A 138 -15.06 -12.53 0.92
N LYS A 139 -15.30 -11.24 1.17
CA LYS A 139 -14.48 -10.38 2.02
C LYS A 139 -15.21 -9.94 3.29
N ASN A 140 -16.00 -10.84 3.90
CA ASN A 140 -16.31 -10.69 5.30
C ASN A 140 -15.01 -10.86 6.10
N VAL A 141 -14.34 -9.77 6.31
CA VAL A 141 -13.20 -9.69 7.23
C VAL A 141 -13.81 -9.91 8.62
N ASN A 142 -13.68 -11.11 9.14
CA ASN A 142 -13.90 -11.36 10.56
C ASN A 142 -12.86 -10.55 11.33
N CYS A 143 -13.19 -9.31 11.62
CA CYS A 143 -12.48 -8.51 12.62
C CYS A 143 -12.96 -8.99 14.00
N SER A 144 -12.52 -10.19 14.41
CA SER A 144 -12.54 -10.63 15.79
C SER A 144 -11.21 -10.23 16.41
N TYR A 145 -11.21 -9.19 17.21
CA TYR A 145 -10.14 -8.84 18.15
C TYR A 145 -10.64 -9.06 19.55
#